data_fac898341d3f0515fe787c4d8d356325
#
_entry.id   fac898341d3f0515fe787c4d8d356325
#
_cell.length_a   1.000
_cell.length_b   1.000
_cell.length_c   1.000
_cell.angle_alpha   90.00
_cell.angle_beta   90.00
_cell.angle_gamma   90.00
#
_symmetry.space_group_name_H-M   'P 1'
#
loop_
_entity.id
_entity.type
_entity.pdbx_description
1 polymer ?
#
loop_
_entity_poly.entity_id
_entity_poly.type
_entity_poly.pdbx_seq_one_letter_code
_entity_poly.pdbx_strand_id
1 'polypeptide(L)'
;SDVATWAHSGTGIWEERDPVEKLRAIANLYPETIHLVASASSGIDSVDDLAGKRVSLDEPGSGTLVDARIILDAYGLTEKDVEAHYLKPDQAAERMRDGAMDAFFFVGGFPAGAIAELASQHDITLVSISGDEAAKVTGEHGFFAANTVPAGTYEGVGEDVTTLSVGAQWITSADQPEEMVYEITKALWNDNSRKLLDAGHLKGRQITLDTALDGVGIPLHPGAEKFYREAGVLGD
;
A
#
# COMPACT_ATOMS: atom_id res chain seq x y z
N SER A 1 6.66 0.11 1.95
CA SER A 1 7.93 0.84 1.68
C SER A 1 8.08 2.09 2.54
N ASP A 2 7.05 2.89 2.63
CA ASP A 2 6.93 4.17 3.34
C ASP A 2 7.33 4.07 4.82
N VAL A 3 6.59 3.26 5.61
CA VAL A 3 6.84 3.08 7.06
C VAL A 3 8.25 2.54 7.33
N ALA A 4 8.75 1.61 6.50
CA ALA A 4 10.10 1.08 6.67
C ALA A 4 11.18 2.15 6.43
N THR A 5 10.98 3.00 5.40
CA THR A 5 11.88 4.11 5.09
C THR A 5 11.94 5.12 6.23
N TRP A 6 10.80 5.54 6.76
CA TRP A 6 10.74 6.48 7.89
C TRP A 6 11.28 5.88 9.19
N ALA A 7 10.95 4.62 9.47
CA ALA A 7 11.49 3.96 10.64
C ALA A 7 13.01 3.84 10.60
N HIS A 8 13.59 3.52 9.42
CA HIS A 8 15.03 3.42 9.26
C HIS A 8 15.75 4.78 9.37
N SER A 9 15.16 5.83 8.76
CA SER A 9 15.78 7.17 8.70
C SER A 9 15.48 8.05 9.92
N GLY A 10 14.47 7.71 10.73
CA GLY A 10 14.00 8.58 11.83
C GLY A 10 13.30 9.84 11.33
N THR A 11 12.66 9.80 10.16
CA THR A 11 11.96 10.94 9.56
C THR A 11 10.45 10.68 9.49
N GLY A 12 9.68 11.66 8.99
CA GLY A 12 8.24 11.56 8.81
C GLY A 12 7.54 11.18 10.12
N ILE A 13 6.73 10.13 10.09
CA ILE A 13 6.00 9.66 11.29
C ILE A 13 6.92 9.12 12.40
N TRP A 14 8.23 9.02 12.16
CA TRP A 14 9.22 8.51 13.11
C TRP A 14 10.06 9.61 13.78
N GLU A 15 9.84 10.90 13.44
CA GLU A 15 10.66 12.04 13.92
C GLU A 15 10.79 12.15 15.45
N GLU A 16 9.77 11.67 16.19
CA GLU A 16 9.79 11.66 17.67
C GLU A 16 10.31 10.34 18.26
N ARG A 17 10.88 9.45 17.43
CA ARG A 17 11.38 8.12 17.84
C ARG A 17 12.80 7.90 17.38
N ASP A 18 13.52 7.05 18.09
CA ASP A 18 14.85 6.64 17.66
C ASP A 18 14.78 5.87 16.32
N PRO A 19 15.67 6.17 15.34
CA PRO A 19 15.75 5.43 14.09
C PRO A 19 16.00 3.94 14.31
N VAL A 20 15.36 3.12 13.50
CA VAL A 20 15.59 1.67 13.52
C VAL A 20 16.65 1.31 12.46
N GLU A 21 17.89 1.72 12.71
CA GLU A 21 19.02 1.61 11.79
C GLU A 21 19.34 0.17 11.35
N LYS A 22 18.85 -0.82 12.10
CA LYS A 22 19.04 -2.25 11.81
C LYS A 22 18.06 -2.81 10.80
N LEU A 23 17.07 -2.06 10.33
CA LEU A 23 16.17 -2.53 9.28
C LEU A 23 16.94 -2.78 7.98
N ARG A 24 16.65 -3.92 7.35
CA ARG A 24 17.21 -4.30 6.05
C ARG A 24 16.11 -4.86 5.17
N ALA A 25 16.13 -4.49 3.89
CA ALA A 25 15.22 -5.07 2.92
C ALA A 25 15.74 -6.43 2.42
N ILE A 26 14.79 -7.33 2.18
CA ILE A 26 15.01 -8.57 1.43
C ILE A 26 14.51 -8.38 -0.01
N ALA A 27 13.27 -7.90 -0.17
CA ALA A 27 12.65 -7.69 -1.47
C ALA A 27 11.49 -6.69 -1.39
N ASN A 28 11.21 -6.00 -2.48
CA ASN A 28 9.89 -5.50 -2.79
C ASN A 28 9.08 -6.64 -3.43
N LEU A 29 7.85 -6.86 -2.99
CA LEU A 29 7.03 -8.00 -3.40
C LEU A 29 6.03 -7.60 -4.50
N TYR A 30 5.15 -6.65 -4.19
CA TYR A 30 4.12 -6.17 -5.11
C TYR A 30 3.66 -4.76 -4.69
N PRO A 31 3.01 -4.00 -5.60
CA PRO A 31 2.42 -2.73 -5.22
C PRO A 31 1.14 -2.94 -4.38
N GLU A 32 1.15 -2.40 -3.17
CA GLU A 32 -0.03 -2.23 -2.33
C GLU A 32 -0.77 -1.00 -2.80
N THR A 33 -1.95 -1.21 -3.33
CA THR A 33 -2.76 -0.18 -3.98
C THR A 33 -3.58 0.58 -2.95
N ILE A 34 -3.61 1.89 -3.05
CA ILE A 34 -4.45 2.73 -2.22
C ILE A 34 -5.86 2.74 -2.80
N HIS A 35 -6.83 2.32 -2.00
CA HIS A 35 -8.24 2.40 -2.33
C HIS A 35 -8.88 3.48 -1.48
N LEU A 36 -9.55 4.42 -2.12
CA LEU A 36 -10.54 5.29 -1.49
C LEU A 36 -11.91 4.76 -1.89
N VAL A 37 -12.55 4.05 -0.98
CA VAL A 37 -13.86 3.43 -1.17
C VAL A 37 -14.93 4.36 -0.63
N ALA A 38 -15.88 4.77 -1.45
CA ALA A 38 -17.01 5.59 -1.06
C ALA A 38 -18.33 4.82 -1.26
N SER A 39 -19.34 5.07 -0.42
CA SER A 39 -20.71 4.66 -0.72
C SER A 39 -21.20 5.42 -1.96
N ALA A 40 -21.79 4.76 -2.94
CA ALA A 40 -22.30 5.41 -4.15
C ALA A 40 -23.35 6.50 -3.86
N SER A 41 -24.02 6.42 -2.72
CA SER A 41 -25.01 7.41 -2.28
C SER A 41 -24.40 8.61 -1.53
N SER A 42 -23.08 8.61 -1.26
CA SER A 42 -22.42 9.65 -0.46
C SER A 42 -22.19 10.97 -1.20
N GLY A 43 -22.20 10.93 -2.56
CA GLY A 43 -21.87 12.07 -3.41
C GLY A 43 -20.37 12.42 -3.35
N ILE A 44 -19.52 11.41 -3.13
CA ILE A 44 -18.05 11.55 -3.14
C ILE A 44 -17.55 11.02 -4.49
N ASP A 45 -17.12 11.90 -5.37
CA ASP A 45 -16.58 11.59 -6.69
C ASP A 45 -15.07 11.92 -6.79
N SER A 46 -14.57 12.73 -5.85
CA SER A 46 -13.16 13.13 -5.74
C SER A 46 -12.69 13.17 -4.28
N VAL A 47 -11.37 13.28 -4.07
CA VAL A 47 -10.81 13.43 -2.70
C VAL A 47 -11.29 14.72 -2.03
N ASP A 48 -11.49 15.80 -2.80
CA ASP A 48 -12.00 17.10 -2.29
C ASP A 48 -13.39 16.97 -1.66
N ASP A 49 -14.22 16.04 -2.13
CA ASP A 49 -15.58 15.82 -1.62
C ASP A 49 -15.61 15.17 -0.23
N LEU A 50 -14.45 14.76 0.29
CA LEU A 50 -14.33 14.20 1.64
C LEU A 50 -14.58 15.22 2.75
N ALA A 51 -14.51 16.53 2.44
CA ALA A 51 -14.75 17.58 3.44
C ALA A 51 -16.13 17.43 4.09
N GLY A 52 -16.13 17.33 5.44
CA GLY A 52 -17.35 17.14 6.25
C GLY A 52 -17.98 15.76 6.17
N LYS A 53 -17.37 14.78 5.48
CA LYS A 53 -17.87 13.39 5.39
C LYS A 53 -17.31 12.51 6.50
N ARG A 54 -18.01 11.44 6.82
CA ARG A 54 -17.58 10.39 7.76
C ARG A 54 -16.60 9.48 7.04
N VAL A 55 -15.30 9.61 7.36
CA VAL A 55 -14.22 8.91 6.64
C VAL A 55 -13.39 8.08 7.62
N SER A 56 -13.26 6.77 7.36
CA SER A 56 -12.29 5.96 8.09
C SER A 56 -10.91 6.04 7.42
N LEU A 57 -9.93 6.43 8.22
CA LEU A 57 -8.53 6.57 7.81
C LEU A 57 -7.68 5.33 8.20
N ASP A 58 -8.33 4.24 8.64
CA ASP A 58 -7.76 3.06 9.25
C ASP A 58 -7.27 3.27 10.71
N GLU A 59 -6.81 2.20 11.36
CA GLU A 59 -6.47 2.21 12.78
C GLU A 59 -5.15 2.96 13.08
N PRO A 60 -5.00 3.50 14.31
CA PRO A 60 -3.76 4.15 14.71
C PRO A 60 -2.56 3.21 14.62
N GLY A 61 -1.51 3.67 13.94
CA GLY A 61 -0.28 2.91 13.71
C GLY A 61 -0.26 2.10 12.41
N SER A 62 -1.35 2.11 11.63
CA SER A 62 -1.37 1.49 10.29
C SER A 62 -0.63 2.35 9.26
N GLY A 63 -0.08 1.71 8.23
CA GLY A 63 0.47 2.39 7.06
C GLY A 63 -0.63 3.14 6.29
N THR A 64 -1.83 2.56 6.19
CA THR A 64 -3.00 3.18 5.55
C THR A 64 -3.33 4.55 6.14
N LEU A 65 -3.30 4.70 7.47
CA LEU A 65 -3.55 6.00 8.13
C LEU A 65 -2.53 7.06 7.70
N VAL A 66 -1.28 6.65 7.54
CA VAL A 66 -0.21 7.56 7.11
C VAL A 66 -0.43 7.98 5.67
N ASP A 67 -0.68 7.02 4.79
CA ASP A 67 -0.92 7.28 3.36
C ASP A 67 -2.17 8.15 3.16
N ALA A 68 -3.24 7.87 3.91
CA ALA A 68 -4.46 8.68 3.90
C ALA A 68 -4.19 10.15 4.29
N ARG A 69 -3.36 10.41 5.31
CA ARG A 69 -2.97 11.77 5.70
C ARG A 69 -2.19 12.49 4.62
N ILE A 70 -1.25 11.79 3.97
CA ILE A 70 -0.46 12.36 2.87
C ILE A 70 -1.37 12.73 1.70
N ILE A 71 -2.32 11.87 1.36
CA ILE A 71 -3.28 12.13 0.29
C ILE A 71 -4.18 13.32 0.66
N LEU A 72 -4.76 13.34 1.85
CA LEU A 72 -5.56 14.47 2.30
C LEU A 72 -4.77 15.79 2.21
N ASP A 73 -3.54 15.83 2.71
CA ASP A 73 -2.68 17.01 2.67
C ASP A 73 -2.39 17.49 1.24
N ALA A 74 -2.15 16.57 0.31
CA ALA A 74 -1.93 16.90 -1.09
C ALA A 74 -3.13 17.59 -1.73
N TYR A 75 -4.35 17.24 -1.31
CA TYR A 75 -5.60 17.87 -1.73
C TYR A 75 -6.04 19.04 -0.83
N GLY A 76 -5.15 19.51 0.07
CA GLY A 76 -5.41 20.66 0.95
C GLY A 76 -6.37 20.36 2.10
N LEU A 77 -6.60 19.09 2.41
CA LEU A 77 -7.44 18.62 3.51
C LEU A 77 -6.59 18.09 4.67
N THR A 78 -7.17 18.04 5.83
CA THR A 78 -6.60 17.40 7.03
C THR A 78 -7.64 16.50 7.69
N GLU A 79 -7.24 15.73 8.69
CA GLU A 79 -8.18 14.94 9.51
C GLU A 79 -9.25 15.80 10.22
N LYS A 80 -9.04 17.13 10.32
CA LYS A 80 -10.00 18.06 10.94
C LYS A 80 -11.09 18.51 9.98
N ASP A 81 -10.84 18.36 8.68
CA ASP A 81 -11.78 18.75 7.64
C ASP A 81 -12.77 17.63 7.31
N VAL A 82 -12.55 16.43 7.84
CA VAL A 82 -13.44 15.26 7.75
C VAL A 82 -13.95 14.85 9.13
N GLU A 83 -15.03 14.08 9.21
CA GLU A 83 -15.38 13.36 10.43
C GLU A 83 -14.55 12.07 10.47
N ALA A 84 -13.32 12.19 11.03
CA ALA A 84 -12.34 11.12 11.01
C ALA A 84 -12.71 9.96 11.93
N HIS A 85 -12.68 8.75 11.38
CA HIS A 85 -12.81 7.50 12.11
C HIS A 85 -11.53 6.68 11.95
N TYR A 86 -11.23 5.83 12.94
CA TYR A 86 -10.01 5.01 12.97
C TYR A 86 -10.38 3.54 13.16
N LEU A 87 -10.88 2.94 12.08
CA LEU A 87 -11.44 1.60 12.07
C LEU A 87 -10.69 0.71 11.08
N LYS A 88 -10.55 -0.56 11.42
CA LYS A 88 -10.06 -1.57 10.47
C LYS A 88 -10.97 -1.65 9.25
N PRO A 89 -10.45 -2.07 8.08
CA PRO A 89 -11.21 -2.12 6.84
C PRO A 89 -12.54 -2.87 6.95
N ASP A 90 -12.55 -4.03 7.62
CA ASP A 90 -13.78 -4.81 7.81
C ASP A 90 -14.84 -4.05 8.62
N GLN A 91 -14.42 -3.34 9.67
CA GLN A 91 -15.32 -2.53 10.50
C GLN A 91 -15.82 -1.29 9.76
N ALA A 92 -14.99 -0.66 8.93
CA ALA A 92 -15.37 0.46 8.11
C ALA A 92 -16.39 0.04 7.04
N ALA A 93 -16.15 -1.10 6.38
CA ALA A 93 -17.08 -1.69 5.41
C ALA A 93 -18.44 -2.03 6.04
N GLU A 94 -18.45 -2.63 7.24
CA GLU A 94 -19.70 -2.91 7.99
C GLU A 94 -20.46 -1.63 8.30
N ARG A 95 -19.77 -0.57 8.79
CA ARG A 95 -20.42 0.72 9.05
C ARG A 95 -20.93 1.40 7.79
N MET A 96 -20.24 1.24 6.65
CA MET A 96 -20.72 1.78 5.37
C MET A 96 -22.00 1.06 4.93
N ARG A 97 -22.05 -0.25 5.04
CA ARG A 97 -23.26 -1.03 4.76
C ARG A 97 -24.46 -0.60 5.64
N ASP A 98 -24.18 -0.25 6.89
CA ASP A 98 -25.19 0.23 7.84
C ASP A 98 -25.54 1.73 7.65
N GLY A 99 -24.95 2.42 6.66
CA GLY A 99 -25.17 3.84 6.38
C GLY A 99 -24.51 4.78 7.41
N ALA A 100 -23.57 4.28 8.21
CA ALA A 100 -22.87 5.04 9.25
C ALA A 100 -21.44 5.46 8.86
N MET A 101 -21.03 5.25 7.60
CA MET A 101 -19.75 5.64 7.02
C MET A 101 -19.96 6.05 5.57
N ASP A 102 -19.31 7.14 5.14
CA ASP A 102 -19.42 7.67 3.78
C ASP A 102 -18.26 7.19 2.89
N ALA A 103 -17.04 7.10 3.45
CA ALA A 103 -15.87 6.59 2.76
C ALA A 103 -14.85 5.95 3.73
N PHE A 104 -13.94 5.15 3.19
CA PHE A 104 -12.77 4.66 3.93
C PHE A 104 -11.57 4.46 3.02
N PHE A 105 -10.39 4.63 3.60
CA PHE A 105 -9.12 4.28 2.96
C PHE A 105 -8.74 2.84 3.28
N PHE A 106 -8.11 2.19 2.30
CA PHE A 106 -7.49 0.88 2.43
C PHE A 106 -6.24 0.81 1.55
N VAL A 107 -5.14 0.31 2.09
CA VAL A 107 -3.90 0.08 1.33
C VAL A 107 -3.57 -1.40 1.34
N GLY A 108 -3.50 -1.98 0.16
CA GLY A 108 -3.22 -3.40 0.03
C GLY A 108 -3.42 -3.94 -1.39
N GLY A 109 -3.24 -5.24 -1.54
CA GLY A 109 -3.48 -5.92 -2.82
C GLY A 109 -4.96 -5.97 -3.17
N PHE A 110 -5.28 -5.91 -4.47
CA PHE A 110 -6.64 -6.14 -4.96
C PHE A 110 -6.75 -7.51 -5.68
N PRO A 111 -7.96 -8.13 -5.68
CA PRO A 111 -9.16 -7.74 -4.93
C PRO A 111 -8.98 -7.94 -3.42
N ALA A 112 -9.40 -6.95 -2.62
CA ALA A 112 -9.41 -7.06 -1.16
C ALA A 112 -10.73 -7.66 -0.68
N GLY A 113 -10.66 -8.64 0.24
CA GLY A 113 -11.84 -9.39 0.69
C GLY A 113 -12.94 -8.51 1.26
N ALA A 114 -12.60 -7.57 2.17
CA ALA A 114 -13.56 -6.65 2.77
C ALA A 114 -14.27 -5.77 1.74
N ILE A 115 -13.56 -5.27 0.72
CA ILE A 115 -14.14 -4.44 -0.34
C ILE A 115 -15.00 -5.30 -1.29
N ALA A 116 -14.54 -6.50 -1.64
CA ALA A 116 -15.29 -7.40 -2.50
C ALA A 116 -16.61 -7.86 -1.85
N GLU A 117 -16.58 -8.17 -0.54
CA GLU A 117 -17.78 -8.51 0.22
C GLU A 117 -18.74 -7.31 0.32
N LEU A 118 -18.22 -6.12 0.62
CA LEU A 118 -19.02 -4.91 0.65
C LEU A 118 -19.68 -4.65 -0.71
N ALA A 119 -18.91 -4.68 -1.80
CA ALA A 119 -19.39 -4.41 -3.15
C ALA A 119 -20.49 -5.37 -3.62
N SER A 120 -20.48 -6.61 -3.12
CA SER A 120 -21.55 -7.60 -3.43
C SER A 120 -22.89 -7.32 -2.73
N GLN A 121 -22.92 -6.41 -1.76
CA GLN A 121 -24.11 -6.15 -0.92
C GLN A 121 -24.49 -4.66 -0.88
N HIS A 122 -23.62 -3.77 -1.33
CA HIS A 122 -23.79 -2.33 -1.26
C HIS A 122 -23.10 -1.65 -2.44
N ASP A 123 -23.78 -0.69 -3.06
CA ASP A 123 -23.24 0.05 -4.18
C ASP A 123 -22.08 0.96 -3.72
N ILE A 124 -20.91 0.74 -4.27
CA ILE A 124 -19.69 1.51 -3.96
C ILE A 124 -19.17 2.25 -5.19
N THR A 125 -18.39 3.28 -4.92
CA THR A 125 -17.52 3.97 -5.87
C THR A 125 -16.08 3.84 -5.40
N LEU A 126 -15.15 3.49 -6.30
CA LEU A 126 -13.73 3.71 -6.05
C LEU A 126 -13.36 5.09 -6.56
N VAL A 127 -12.93 5.96 -5.65
CA VAL A 127 -12.58 7.34 -5.98
C VAL A 127 -11.14 7.39 -6.51
N SER A 128 -10.95 8.04 -7.66
CA SER A 128 -9.61 8.23 -8.24
C SER A 128 -8.75 9.14 -7.37
N ILE A 129 -7.46 8.78 -7.27
CA ILE A 129 -6.39 9.61 -6.70
C ILE A 129 -5.42 9.89 -7.85
N SER A 130 -5.59 11.02 -8.51
CA SER A 130 -4.91 11.33 -9.78
C SER A 130 -4.72 12.85 -9.94
N GLY A 131 -4.17 13.27 -11.07
CA GLY A 131 -3.97 14.70 -11.35
C GLY A 131 -2.67 15.25 -10.77
N ASP A 132 -2.65 16.58 -10.63
CA ASP A 132 -1.47 17.32 -10.14
C ASP A 132 -1.16 17.00 -8.68
N GLU A 133 -2.17 16.73 -7.86
CA GLU A 133 -2.07 16.34 -6.46
C GLU A 133 -1.37 14.98 -6.31
N ALA A 134 -1.78 13.99 -7.08
CA ALA A 134 -1.12 12.68 -7.10
C ALA A 134 0.31 12.77 -7.64
N ALA A 135 0.56 13.62 -8.65
CA ALA A 135 1.90 13.88 -9.17
C ALA A 135 2.79 14.56 -8.12
N LYS A 136 2.23 15.48 -7.30
CA LYS A 136 2.94 16.06 -6.16
C LYS A 136 3.34 15.00 -5.14
N VAL A 137 2.42 14.11 -4.74
CA VAL A 137 2.71 13.02 -3.79
C VAL A 137 3.85 12.14 -4.29
N THR A 138 3.81 11.69 -5.56
CA THR A 138 4.87 10.84 -6.14
C THR A 138 6.20 11.59 -6.31
N GLY A 139 6.17 12.89 -6.51
CA GLY A 139 7.37 13.74 -6.62
C GLY A 139 8.05 14.01 -5.28
N GLU A 140 7.29 14.16 -4.21
CA GLU A 140 7.79 14.43 -2.86
C GLU A 140 8.18 13.14 -2.10
N HIS A 141 7.54 12.02 -2.42
CA HIS A 141 7.71 10.74 -1.73
C HIS A 141 8.03 9.62 -2.73
N GLY A 142 9.31 9.34 -2.94
CA GLY A 142 9.79 8.37 -3.93
C GLY A 142 9.37 6.90 -3.72
N PHE A 143 8.65 6.60 -2.65
CA PHE A 143 8.05 5.28 -2.40
C PHE A 143 6.60 5.17 -2.89
N PHE A 144 5.96 6.26 -3.33
CA PHE A 144 4.69 6.21 -4.04
C PHE A 144 4.90 6.05 -5.55
N ALA A 145 4.00 5.31 -6.18
CA ALA A 145 3.95 5.16 -7.62
C ALA A 145 2.49 5.22 -8.11
N ALA A 146 2.30 5.68 -9.35
CA ALA A 146 0.99 5.60 -9.99
C ALA A 146 0.57 4.14 -10.17
N ASN A 147 -0.71 3.87 -9.97
CA ASN A 147 -1.28 2.53 -10.11
C ASN A 147 -2.71 2.60 -10.67
N THR A 148 -3.25 1.47 -11.05
CA THR A 148 -4.61 1.35 -11.57
C THR A 148 -5.28 0.12 -10.98
N VAL A 149 -6.50 0.28 -10.49
CA VAL A 149 -7.41 -0.82 -10.19
C VAL A 149 -8.22 -1.09 -11.45
N PRO A 150 -8.08 -2.27 -12.10
CA PRO A 150 -8.78 -2.56 -13.34
C PRO A 150 -10.30 -2.62 -13.16
N ALA A 151 -11.01 -2.24 -14.22
CA ALA A 151 -12.46 -2.43 -14.31
C ALA A 151 -12.87 -3.88 -13.99
N GLY A 152 -13.99 -4.02 -13.27
CA GLY A 152 -14.50 -5.34 -12.88
C GLY A 152 -13.71 -6.03 -11.75
N THR A 153 -12.73 -5.36 -11.11
CA THR A 153 -12.06 -5.89 -9.91
C THR A 153 -13.06 -6.07 -8.76
N TYR A 154 -14.01 -5.16 -8.64
CA TYR A 154 -15.09 -5.22 -7.66
C TYR A 154 -16.44 -5.07 -8.37
N GLU A 155 -17.48 -5.68 -7.80
CA GLU A 155 -18.86 -5.56 -8.33
C GLU A 155 -19.27 -4.08 -8.35
N GLY A 156 -19.92 -3.64 -9.43
CA GLY A 156 -20.34 -2.25 -9.62
C GLY A 156 -19.25 -1.28 -10.10
N VAL A 157 -17.97 -1.65 -10.06
CA VAL A 157 -16.84 -0.83 -10.54
C VAL A 157 -16.54 -1.20 -12.00
N GLY A 158 -17.16 -0.49 -12.93
CA GLY A 158 -17.15 -0.81 -14.37
C GLY A 158 -16.01 -0.17 -15.18
N GLU A 159 -15.22 0.71 -14.59
CA GLU A 159 -14.13 1.43 -15.25
C GLU A 159 -12.81 1.26 -14.50
N ASP A 160 -11.69 1.47 -15.20
CA ASP A 160 -10.37 1.52 -14.58
C ASP A 160 -10.27 2.73 -13.64
N VAL A 161 -9.77 2.52 -12.42
CA VAL A 161 -9.61 3.58 -11.43
C VAL A 161 -8.14 3.89 -11.22
N THR A 162 -7.71 5.09 -11.62
CA THR A 162 -6.35 5.58 -11.38
C THR A 162 -6.16 5.93 -9.92
N THR A 163 -5.06 5.47 -9.34
CA THR A 163 -4.72 5.71 -7.94
C THR A 163 -3.21 5.65 -7.74
N LEU A 164 -2.78 5.62 -6.47
CA LEU A 164 -1.40 5.46 -6.07
C LEU A 164 -1.17 4.09 -5.41
N SER A 165 0.09 3.70 -5.30
CA SER A 165 0.52 2.52 -4.57
C SER A 165 1.83 2.76 -3.84
N VAL A 166 2.06 1.96 -2.80
CA VAL A 166 3.34 1.82 -2.10
C VAL A 166 3.84 0.39 -2.25
N GLY A 167 5.13 0.13 -2.07
CA GLY A 167 5.67 -1.23 -2.19
C GLY A 167 5.41 -2.06 -0.94
N ALA A 168 4.88 -3.28 -1.08
CA ALA A 168 4.91 -4.31 -0.05
C ALA A 168 6.34 -4.82 0.10
N GLN A 169 7.05 -4.43 1.16
CA GLN A 169 8.43 -4.82 1.35
C GLN A 169 8.59 -5.95 2.37
N TRP A 170 9.37 -6.95 2.01
CA TRP A 170 9.87 -7.94 2.95
C TRP A 170 11.14 -7.40 3.59
N ILE A 171 11.09 -7.18 4.90
CA ILE A 171 12.19 -6.61 5.69
C ILE A 171 12.65 -7.57 6.79
N THR A 172 13.87 -7.36 7.25
CA THR A 172 14.49 -8.13 8.34
C THR A 172 15.43 -7.23 9.16
N SER A 173 16.12 -7.81 10.16
CA SER A 173 17.16 -7.14 10.93
C SER A 173 18.54 -7.41 10.32
N ALA A 174 19.42 -6.41 10.38
CA ALA A 174 20.85 -6.56 10.08
C ALA A 174 21.58 -7.60 10.95
N ASP A 175 20.98 -7.98 12.09
CA ASP A 175 21.54 -8.99 13.01
C ASP A 175 21.30 -10.44 12.51
N GLN A 176 20.50 -10.63 11.47
CA GLN A 176 20.28 -11.98 10.93
C GLN A 176 21.53 -12.48 10.21
N PRO A 177 21.82 -13.81 10.27
CA PRO A 177 22.97 -14.38 9.58
C PRO A 177 22.87 -14.19 8.06
N GLU A 178 23.96 -13.75 7.43
CA GLU A 178 24.03 -13.54 5.98
C GLU A 178 23.58 -14.76 5.17
N GLU A 179 24.10 -15.93 5.50
CA GLU A 179 23.75 -17.17 4.80
C GLU A 179 22.27 -17.53 4.90
N MET A 180 21.66 -17.28 6.06
CA MET A 180 20.23 -17.53 6.24
C MET A 180 19.39 -16.62 5.32
N VAL A 181 19.70 -15.35 5.28
CA VAL A 181 18.96 -14.38 4.45
C VAL A 181 19.23 -14.62 2.97
N TYR A 182 20.46 -15.02 2.61
CA TYR A 182 20.77 -15.44 1.24
C TYR A 182 19.88 -16.63 0.80
N GLU A 183 19.80 -17.69 1.61
CA GLU A 183 18.97 -18.85 1.29
C GLU A 183 17.45 -18.52 1.27
N ILE A 184 16.98 -17.63 2.15
CA ILE A 184 15.60 -17.13 2.13
C ILE A 184 15.31 -16.37 0.83
N THR A 185 16.22 -15.48 0.42
CA THR A 185 16.06 -14.70 -0.81
C THR A 185 16.05 -15.60 -2.03
N LYS A 186 16.99 -16.56 -2.10
CA LYS A 186 17.07 -17.57 -3.15
C LYS A 186 15.82 -18.46 -3.19
N ALA A 187 15.27 -18.81 -2.03
CA ALA A 187 14.04 -19.60 -1.95
C ALA A 187 12.83 -18.84 -2.49
N LEU A 188 12.73 -17.53 -2.28
CA LEU A 188 11.65 -16.70 -2.80
C LEU A 188 11.58 -16.78 -4.34
N TRP A 189 12.72 -16.77 -5.02
CA TRP A 189 12.82 -16.66 -6.47
C TRP A 189 12.98 -18.01 -7.21
N ASN A 190 12.84 -19.14 -6.50
CA ASN A 190 12.93 -20.44 -7.16
C ASN A 190 11.61 -20.85 -7.85
N ASP A 191 11.69 -21.85 -8.73
CA ASP A 191 10.55 -22.34 -9.52
C ASP A 191 9.39 -22.87 -8.67
N ASN A 192 9.68 -23.41 -7.48
CA ASN A 192 8.64 -23.93 -6.60
C ASN A 192 7.84 -22.80 -5.96
N SER A 193 8.54 -21.76 -5.47
CA SER A 193 7.91 -20.55 -4.95
C SER A 193 7.10 -19.84 -6.05
N ARG A 194 7.63 -19.78 -7.28
CA ARG A 194 6.89 -19.22 -8.42
C ARG A 194 5.54 -19.91 -8.63
N LYS A 195 5.51 -21.25 -8.62
CA LYS A 195 4.27 -22.01 -8.75
C LYS A 195 3.27 -21.75 -7.63
N LEU A 196 3.77 -21.63 -6.39
CA LEU A 196 2.92 -21.33 -5.23
C LEU A 196 2.34 -19.92 -5.30
N LEU A 197 3.16 -18.94 -5.69
CA LEU A 197 2.74 -17.55 -5.86
C LEU A 197 1.71 -17.41 -6.99
N ASP A 198 1.91 -18.09 -8.12
CA ASP A 198 0.98 -18.07 -9.25
C ASP A 198 -0.38 -18.72 -8.95
N ALA A 199 -0.38 -19.74 -8.10
CA ALA A 199 -1.59 -20.46 -7.72
C ALA A 199 -2.33 -19.82 -6.52
N GLY A 200 -1.67 -18.91 -5.81
CA GLY A 200 -2.22 -18.23 -4.64
C GLY A 200 -3.11 -17.03 -5.02
N HIS A 201 -2.77 -15.88 -4.49
CA HIS A 201 -3.47 -14.64 -4.78
C HIS A 201 -3.03 -14.05 -6.14
N LEU A 202 -3.90 -13.26 -6.81
CA LEU A 202 -3.57 -12.58 -8.08
C LEU A 202 -2.29 -11.74 -7.98
N LYS A 203 -2.06 -11.07 -6.85
CA LYS A 203 -0.82 -10.31 -6.57
C LYS A 203 0.44 -11.20 -6.53
N GLY A 204 0.31 -12.48 -6.28
CA GLY A 204 1.44 -13.42 -6.35
C GLY A 204 2.13 -13.42 -7.71
N ARG A 205 1.40 -13.17 -8.80
CA ARG A 205 1.94 -13.07 -10.16
C ARG A 205 2.79 -11.81 -10.37
N GLN A 206 2.61 -10.78 -9.54
CA GLN A 206 3.37 -9.53 -9.59
C GLN A 206 4.67 -9.61 -8.79
N ILE A 207 4.83 -10.63 -7.93
CA ILE A 207 6.06 -10.86 -7.17
C ILE A 207 7.09 -11.46 -8.14
N THR A 208 7.91 -10.60 -8.73
CA THR A 208 8.89 -11.00 -9.75
C THR A 208 10.29 -10.51 -9.40
N LEU A 209 11.30 -11.22 -9.90
CA LEU A 209 12.69 -10.86 -9.67
C LEU A 209 13.02 -9.49 -10.31
N ASP A 210 12.38 -9.17 -11.43
CA ASP A 210 12.61 -7.93 -12.18
C ASP A 210 12.23 -6.67 -11.39
N THR A 211 11.21 -6.79 -10.50
CA THR A 211 10.70 -5.69 -9.67
C THR A 211 11.12 -5.79 -8.20
N ALA A 212 11.98 -6.75 -7.89
CA ALA A 212 12.37 -7.07 -6.51
C ALA A 212 13.03 -5.92 -5.73
N LEU A 213 13.58 -4.95 -6.42
CA LEU A 213 14.28 -3.81 -5.83
C LEU A 213 13.58 -2.47 -6.06
N ASP A 214 12.43 -2.46 -6.74
CA ASP A 214 11.70 -1.23 -7.02
C ASP A 214 11.21 -0.56 -5.74
N GLY A 215 11.50 0.73 -5.58
CA GLY A 215 11.05 1.52 -4.43
C GLY A 215 11.61 1.08 -3.08
N VAL A 216 12.70 0.30 -3.06
CA VAL A 216 13.39 -0.08 -1.82
C VAL A 216 14.15 1.13 -1.28
N GLY A 217 13.65 1.73 -0.19
CA GLY A 217 14.17 2.95 0.42
C GLY A 217 15.13 2.71 1.61
N ILE A 218 15.41 1.46 1.98
CA ILE A 218 16.32 1.08 3.06
C ILE A 218 17.42 0.15 2.52
N PRO A 219 18.59 0.05 3.20
CA PRO A 219 19.65 -0.84 2.74
C PRO A 219 19.20 -2.30 2.63
N LEU A 220 19.68 -2.99 1.61
CA LEU A 220 19.51 -4.44 1.50
C LEU A 220 20.24 -5.16 2.63
N HIS A 221 19.73 -6.34 3.02
CA HIS A 221 20.50 -7.25 3.85
C HIS A 221 21.67 -7.83 3.05
N PRO A 222 22.88 -8.00 3.62
CA PRO A 222 24.03 -8.52 2.88
C PRO A 222 23.76 -9.85 2.17
N GLY A 223 22.99 -10.76 2.77
CA GLY A 223 22.59 -12.01 2.14
C GLY A 223 21.67 -11.83 0.94
N ALA A 224 20.74 -10.88 0.99
CA ALA A 224 19.89 -10.53 -0.14
C ALA A 224 20.70 -9.86 -1.25
N GLU A 225 21.55 -8.91 -0.90
CA GLU A 225 22.45 -8.22 -1.84
C GLU A 225 23.35 -9.22 -2.59
N LYS A 226 23.96 -10.18 -1.88
CA LYS A 226 24.75 -11.25 -2.47
C LYS A 226 23.96 -12.04 -3.51
N PHE A 227 22.74 -12.45 -3.18
CA PHE A 227 21.88 -13.16 -4.13
C PHE A 227 21.58 -12.31 -5.37
N TYR A 228 21.21 -11.04 -5.21
CA TYR A 228 20.85 -10.17 -6.34
C TYR A 228 22.02 -9.86 -7.25
N ARG A 229 23.24 -9.79 -6.73
CA ARG A 229 24.47 -9.70 -7.54
C ARG A 229 24.71 -10.98 -8.35
N GLU A 230 24.59 -12.15 -7.72
CA GLU A 230 24.73 -13.44 -8.41
C GLU A 230 23.63 -13.66 -9.47
N ALA A 231 22.43 -13.16 -9.24
CA ALA A 231 21.30 -13.21 -10.18
C ALA A 231 21.38 -12.15 -11.29
N GLY A 232 22.35 -11.22 -11.24
CA GLY A 232 22.52 -10.16 -12.24
C GLY A 232 21.50 -9.02 -12.16
N VAL A 233 20.76 -8.92 -11.03
CA VAL A 233 19.79 -7.83 -10.77
C VAL A 233 20.51 -6.57 -10.28
N LEU A 234 21.58 -6.73 -9.49
CA LEU A 234 22.47 -5.65 -9.09
C LEU A 234 23.74 -5.72 -9.92
N GLY A 235 24.18 -4.57 -10.44
CA GLY A 235 25.51 -4.41 -11.04
C GLY A 235 26.63 -4.58 -10.00
N ASP A 236 27.87 -4.78 -10.49
CA ASP A 236 29.07 -4.82 -9.68
C ASP A 236 29.36 -3.49 -8.96
#